data_0334888b9ba889a7caa26b1bc1402c18
#
_entry.id   0334888b9ba889a7caa26b1bc1402c18
#
_cell.length_a   1.000
_cell.length_b   1.000
_cell.length_c   1.000
_cell.angle_alpha   90.00
_cell.angle_beta   90.00
_cell.angle_gamma   90.00
#
_symmetry.space_group_name_H-M   'P 1'
#
loop_
_entity.id
_entity.type
_entity.pdbx_description
1 polymer ?
#
loop_
_entity_poly.entity_id
_entity_poly.type
_entity_poly.pdbx_seq_one_letter_code
_entity_poly.pdbx_strand_id
1 'polypeptide(L)'
;HRTDIEMVNAETDPMQILDQCLESNYTRLPMFKDNQENIVGVLHAKDLARTIYRIISGSKEPKTALQNFNISEVAKKPYFVPNTTTLEDQMREFLRSHTHFALVIDEYGSLQGLITLEDILEEIVGEITDEFDEAEDSTLERTSDDQFIVEGGMTIRDFNRATDNTLPDKEAN
;
A
#
# COMPACT_ATOMS: atom_id res chain seq x y z
N HIS A 1 -7.13 2.19 -5.98
CA HIS A 1 -8.52 2.50 -6.34
C HIS A 1 -9.46 2.15 -5.18
N ARG A 2 -10.59 2.87 -5.00
CA ARG A 2 -11.55 2.69 -3.89
C ARG A 2 -12.03 1.24 -3.73
N THR A 3 -12.18 0.50 -4.82
CA THR A 3 -12.63 -0.90 -4.84
C THR A 3 -11.61 -1.89 -4.30
N ASP A 4 -10.36 -1.49 -4.17
CA ASP A 4 -9.23 -2.36 -3.84
C ASP A 4 -8.69 -2.11 -2.42
N ILE A 5 -9.34 -1.19 -1.67
CA ILE A 5 -8.94 -0.90 -0.30
C ILE A 5 -9.46 -1.99 0.62
N GLU A 6 -8.55 -2.76 1.18
CA GLU A 6 -8.88 -3.70 2.26
C GLU A 6 -9.20 -2.92 3.54
N MET A 7 -10.36 -3.21 4.13
CA MET A 7 -10.85 -2.55 5.34
C MET A 7 -11.40 -3.57 6.32
N VAL A 8 -11.40 -3.22 7.60
CA VAL A 8 -11.95 -4.05 8.69
C VAL A 8 -13.17 -3.38 9.30
N ASN A 9 -14.16 -4.19 9.70
CA ASN A 9 -15.32 -3.69 10.42
C ASN A 9 -15.04 -3.68 11.92
N ALA A 10 -15.18 -2.52 12.57
CA ALA A 10 -14.96 -2.33 14.01
C ALA A 10 -15.86 -3.19 14.90
N GLU A 11 -16.98 -3.70 14.38
CA GLU A 11 -17.95 -4.52 15.10
C GLU A 11 -17.69 -6.03 14.98
N THR A 12 -16.68 -6.43 14.19
CA THR A 12 -16.25 -7.82 14.06
C THR A 12 -15.44 -8.25 15.28
N ASP A 13 -15.47 -9.54 15.58
CA ASP A 13 -14.67 -10.13 16.67
C ASP A 13 -13.18 -9.80 16.51
N PRO A 14 -12.49 -9.38 17.58
CA PRO A 14 -11.07 -8.97 17.51
C PRO A 14 -10.13 -10.04 16.97
N MET A 15 -10.41 -11.33 17.19
CA MET A 15 -9.58 -12.41 16.64
C MET A 15 -9.77 -12.55 15.12
N GLN A 16 -11.01 -12.40 14.63
CA GLN A 16 -11.28 -12.41 13.19
C GLN A 16 -10.64 -11.21 12.50
N ILE A 17 -10.66 -10.04 13.14
CA ILE A 17 -9.94 -8.86 12.61
C ILE A 17 -8.43 -9.10 12.59
N LEU A 18 -7.88 -9.76 13.61
CA LEU A 18 -6.46 -10.13 13.63
C LEU A 18 -6.13 -11.07 12.46
N ASP A 19 -6.96 -12.09 12.24
CA ASP A 19 -6.76 -13.02 11.12
C ASP A 19 -6.79 -12.28 9.78
N GLN A 20 -7.76 -11.39 9.54
CA GLN A 20 -7.80 -10.52 8.36
C GLN A 20 -6.52 -9.67 8.21
N CYS A 21 -6.04 -9.08 9.31
CA CYS A 21 -4.82 -8.29 9.30
C CYS A 21 -3.56 -9.12 8.98
N LEU A 22 -3.54 -10.40 9.37
CA LEU A 22 -2.41 -11.30 9.12
C LEU A 22 -2.42 -11.87 7.69
N GLU A 23 -3.60 -12.04 7.11
CA GLU A 23 -3.78 -12.49 5.73
C GLU A 23 -3.59 -11.36 4.72
N SER A 24 -3.77 -10.10 5.14
CA SER A 24 -3.62 -8.92 4.30
C SER A 24 -2.15 -8.68 3.92
N ASN A 25 -1.94 -8.24 2.69
CA ASN A 25 -0.64 -7.74 2.24
C ASN A 25 -0.30 -6.35 2.82
N TYR A 26 -1.25 -5.70 3.47
CA TYR A 26 -1.11 -4.35 4.00
C TYR A 26 -0.92 -4.34 5.51
N THR A 27 0.00 -3.54 5.99
CA THR A 27 0.29 -3.40 7.43
C THR A 27 -0.68 -2.47 8.15
N ARG A 28 -1.41 -1.64 7.41
CA ARG A 28 -2.40 -0.68 7.93
C ARG A 28 -3.70 -0.82 7.17
N LEU A 29 -4.77 -1.04 7.91
CA LEU A 29 -6.11 -1.23 7.38
C LEU A 29 -7.05 -0.15 7.92
N PRO A 30 -7.76 0.60 7.08
CA PRO A 30 -8.84 1.46 7.53
C PRO A 30 -9.89 0.63 8.27
N MET A 31 -10.41 1.17 9.36
CA MET A 31 -11.45 0.56 10.16
C MET A 31 -12.73 1.37 10.04
N PHE A 32 -13.80 0.73 9.59
CA PHE A 32 -15.11 1.36 9.45
C PHE A 32 -16.11 0.85 10.50
N LYS A 33 -17.17 1.62 10.69
CA LYS A 33 -18.30 1.23 11.52
C LYS A 33 -19.62 1.53 10.78
N ASP A 34 -20.59 0.64 10.90
CA ASP A 34 -21.91 0.68 10.25
C ASP A 34 -21.83 0.57 8.71
N ASN A 35 -21.11 1.44 8.03
CA ASN A 35 -20.89 1.40 6.60
C ASN A 35 -19.44 1.74 6.24
N GLN A 36 -18.99 1.34 5.05
CA GLN A 36 -17.61 1.49 4.60
C GLN A 36 -17.16 2.94 4.38
N GLU A 37 -18.06 3.89 4.33
CA GLU A 37 -17.74 5.32 4.22
C GLU A 37 -17.46 5.95 5.59
N ASN A 38 -17.97 5.32 6.66
CA ASN A 38 -17.76 5.80 8.03
C ASN A 38 -16.46 5.23 8.61
N ILE A 39 -15.33 5.78 8.21
CA ILE A 39 -14.03 5.37 8.72
C ILE A 39 -13.80 5.96 10.12
N VAL A 40 -13.71 5.10 11.11
CA VAL A 40 -13.55 5.46 12.53
C VAL A 40 -12.12 5.34 13.03
N GLY A 41 -11.23 4.69 12.27
CA GLY A 41 -9.84 4.52 12.66
C GLY A 41 -8.97 3.92 11.57
N VAL A 42 -7.68 3.81 11.85
CA VAL A 42 -6.72 3.03 11.07
C VAL A 42 -6.03 2.06 12.01
N LEU A 43 -6.14 0.78 11.69
CA LEU A 43 -5.58 -0.29 12.48
C LEU A 43 -4.22 -0.69 11.92
N HIS A 44 -3.23 -0.81 12.79
CA HIS A 44 -1.93 -1.36 12.43
C HIS A 44 -1.86 -2.82 12.91
N ALA A 45 -1.68 -3.76 11.99
CA ALA A 45 -1.69 -5.20 12.27
C ALA A 45 -0.77 -5.59 13.45
N LYS A 46 0.45 -5.04 13.49
CA LYS A 46 1.43 -5.30 14.56
C LYS A 46 0.97 -4.79 15.93
N ASP A 47 0.30 -3.63 15.99
CA ASP A 47 -0.19 -3.06 17.25
C ASP A 47 -1.37 -3.86 17.78
N LEU A 48 -2.24 -4.33 16.89
CA LEU A 48 -3.34 -5.24 17.25
C LEU A 48 -2.80 -6.57 17.79
N ALA A 49 -1.91 -7.22 17.06
CA ALA A 49 -1.31 -8.49 17.47
C ALA A 49 -0.65 -8.39 18.85
N ARG A 50 0.12 -7.32 19.08
CA ARG A 50 0.79 -7.06 20.36
C ARG A 50 -0.22 -6.86 21.48
N THR A 51 -1.32 -6.16 21.23
CA THR A 51 -2.35 -5.90 22.25
C THR A 51 -3.11 -7.18 22.59
N ILE A 52 -3.53 -7.94 21.59
CA ILE A 52 -4.19 -9.24 21.80
C ILE A 52 -3.27 -10.20 22.59
N TYR A 53 -2.00 -10.30 22.20
CA TYR A 53 -1.03 -11.10 22.93
C TYR A 53 -0.93 -10.68 24.40
N ARG A 54 -0.91 -9.39 24.69
CA ARG A 54 -0.85 -8.84 26.06
C ARG A 54 -2.10 -9.18 26.86
N ILE A 55 -3.28 -9.11 26.24
CA ILE A 55 -4.56 -9.48 26.87
C ILE A 55 -4.57 -10.98 27.22
N ILE A 56 -4.17 -11.83 26.27
CA ILE A 56 -4.15 -13.29 26.46
C ILE A 56 -3.15 -13.68 27.54
N SER A 57 -1.95 -13.11 27.52
CA SER A 57 -0.87 -13.44 28.47
C SER A 57 -1.10 -12.89 29.87
N GLY A 58 -1.82 -11.77 29.99
CA GLY A 58 -2.04 -11.06 31.26
C GLY A 58 -3.34 -11.42 31.98
N SER A 59 -4.26 -12.13 31.35
CA SER A 59 -5.57 -12.43 31.91
C SER A 59 -5.68 -13.87 32.39
N LYS A 60 -6.36 -14.05 33.54
CA LYS A 60 -6.77 -15.39 34.03
C LYS A 60 -7.90 -16.00 33.20
N GLU A 61 -8.69 -15.15 32.54
CA GLU A 61 -9.80 -15.52 31.66
C GLU A 61 -9.68 -14.82 30.30
N PRO A 62 -8.76 -15.29 29.41
CA PRO A 62 -8.47 -14.63 28.16
C PRO A 62 -9.68 -14.44 27.24
N LYS A 63 -10.59 -15.42 27.19
CA LYS A 63 -11.80 -15.34 26.37
C LYS A 63 -12.70 -14.18 26.77
N THR A 64 -12.98 -14.05 28.07
CA THR A 64 -13.80 -12.95 28.62
C THR A 64 -13.11 -11.58 28.39
N ALA A 65 -11.80 -11.54 28.59
CA ALA A 65 -11.01 -10.32 28.37
C ALA A 65 -11.05 -9.86 26.91
N LEU A 66 -10.97 -10.78 25.94
CA LEU A 66 -11.08 -10.47 24.52
C LEU A 66 -12.50 -10.03 24.10
N GLN A 67 -13.55 -10.65 24.68
CA GLN A 67 -14.93 -10.23 24.43
C GLN A 67 -15.23 -8.81 24.90
N ASN A 68 -14.57 -8.36 25.97
CA ASN A 68 -14.70 -7.01 26.51
C ASN A 68 -13.70 -6.01 25.89
N PHE A 69 -12.82 -6.47 25.01
CA PHE A 69 -11.83 -5.62 24.39
C PHE A 69 -12.44 -4.77 23.28
N ASN A 70 -12.28 -3.45 23.40
CA ASN A 70 -12.69 -2.51 22.37
C ASN A 70 -11.54 -2.26 21.40
N ILE A 71 -11.66 -2.74 20.17
CA ILE A 71 -10.63 -2.61 19.13
C ILE A 71 -10.31 -1.15 18.79
N SER A 72 -11.26 -0.24 18.98
CA SER A 72 -11.05 1.20 18.76
C SER A 72 -9.98 1.81 19.67
N GLU A 73 -9.64 1.16 20.79
CA GLU A 73 -8.55 1.63 21.68
C GLU A 73 -7.16 1.46 21.07
N VAL A 74 -7.01 0.55 20.10
CA VAL A 74 -5.75 0.29 19.39
C VAL A 74 -5.68 1.05 18.07
N ALA A 75 -6.82 1.35 17.48
CA ALA A 75 -6.89 2.09 16.24
C ALA A 75 -6.39 3.52 16.41
N LYS A 76 -5.62 3.98 15.46
CA LYS A 76 -5.18 5.39 15.39
C LYS A 76 -6.25 6.23 14.72
N LYS A 77 -6.30 7.50 15.08
CA LYS A 77 -7.19 8.47 14.43
C LYS A 77 -6.90 8.51 12.93
N PRO A 78 -7.93 8.42 12.06
CA PRO A 78 -7.72 8.52 10.63
C PRO A 78 -7.26 9.94 10.25
N TYR A 79 -6.32 10.02 9.32
CA TYR A 79 -5.89 11.27 8.73
C TYR A 79 -6.43 11.35 7.31
N PHE A 80 -7.26 12.36 7.05
CA PHE A 80 -7.90 12.56 5.77
C PHE A 80 -7.23 13.69 4.99
N VAL A 81 -7.12 13.52 3.68
CA VAL A 81 -6.57 14.49 2.74
C VAL A 81 -7.51 14.63 1.53
N PRO A 82 -7.79 15.85 1.06
CA PRO A 82 -8.55 16.04 -0.17
C PRO A 82 -7.83 15.46 -1.39
N ASN A 83 -8.59 14.91 -2.34
CA ASN A 83 -8.06 14.41 -3.61
C ASN A 83 -7.44 15.49 -4.51
N THR A 84 -7.67 16.77 -4.20
CA THR A 84 -7.07 17.93 -4.87
C THR A 84 -5.69 18.31 -4.36
N THR A 85 -5.21 17.67 -3.28
CA THR A 85 -3.89 17.92 -2.71
C THR A 85 -2.81 17.39 -3.65
N THR A 86 -1.79 18.22 -3.92
CA THR A 86 -0.67 17.77 -4.76
C THR A 86 0.22 16.77 -4.02
N LEU A 87 0.92 15.90 -4.76
CA LEU A 87 1.86 14.94 -4.14
C LEU A 87 2.98 15.66 -3.37
N GLU A 88 3.45 16.80 -3.89
CA GLU A 88 4.49 17.60 -3.23
C GLU A 88 4.03 18.16 -1.87
N ASP A 89 2.82 18.71 -1.81
CA ASP A 89 2.25 19.23 -0.56
C ASP A 89 1.98 18.10 0.44
N GLN A 90 1.49 16.96 -0.06
CA GLN A 90 1.24 15.80 0.78
C GLN A 90 2.54 15.22 1.34
N MET A 91 3.60 15.17 0.56
CA MET A 91 4.92 14.74 1.02
C MET A 91 5.44 15.66 2.14
N ARG A 92 5.36 16.98 1.94
CA ARG A 92 5.76 17.96 2.98
C ARG A 92 4.97 17.76 4.27
N GLU A 93 3.66 17.52 4.14
CA GLU A 93 2.80 17.30 5.31
C GLU A 93 3.14 16.00 6.03
N PHE A 94 3.42 14.92 5.33
CA PHE A 94 3.87 13.67 5.92
C PHE A 94 5.17 13.84 6.71
N LEU A 95 6.16 14.54 6.13
CA LEU A 95 7.41 14.82 6.81
C LEU A 95 7.23 15.72 8.03
N ARG A 96 6.37 16.74 7.94
CA ARG A 96 6.09 17.69 9.03
C ARG A 96 5.37 17.04 10.20
N SER A 97 4.38 16.20 9.91
CA SER A 97 3.53 15.55 10.91
C SER A 97 4.06 14.19 11.39
N HIS A 98 5.18 13.72 10.82
CA HIS A 98 5.74 12.38 11.06
C HIS A 98 4.71 11.26 10.86
N THR A 99 3.87 11.43 9.85
CA THR A 99 2.91 10.43 9.40
C THR A 99 3.32 9.89 8.02
N HIS A 100 2.83 8.70 7.67
CA HIS A 100 3.20 8.02 6.42
C HIS A 100 1.99 7.46 5.69
N PHE A 101 0.79 7.79 6.14
CA PHE A 101 -0.45 7.20 5.66
C PHE A 101 -1.58 8.21 5.77
N ALA A 102 -2.35 8.39 4.69
CA ALA A 102 -3.54 9.22 4.67
C ALA A 102 -4.65 8.56 3.85
N LEU A 103 -5.88 8.86 4.21
CA LEU A 103 -7.10 8.49 3.48
C LEU A 103 -7.49 9.65 2.58
N VAL A 104 -7.65 9.38 1.29
CA VAL A 104 -8.00 10.40 0.29
C VAL A 104 -9.52 10.48 0.18
N ILE A 105 -10.06 11.68 0.33
CA ILE A 105 -11.50 11.94 0.24
C ILE A 105 -11.80 12.97 -0.85
N ASP A 106 -13.01 12.89 -1.41
CA ASP A 106 -13.53 13.91 -2.30
C ASP A 106 -14.21 15.08 -1.55
N GLU A 107 -14.79 16.03 -2.29
CA GLU A 107 -15.49 17.20 -1.77
C GLU A 107 -16.77 16.87 -0.99
N TYR A 108 -17.28 15.64 -1.14
CA TYR A 108 -18.44 15.14 -0.41
C TYR A 108 -18.06 14.34 0.84
N GLY A 109 -16.75 14.16 1.08
CA GLY A 109 -16.23 13.35 2.18
C GLY A 109 -16.21 11.86 1.91
N SER A 110 -16.47 11.43 0.66
CA SER A 110 -16.43 10.00 0.30
C SER A 110 -14.99 9.55 0.10
N LEU A 111 -14.69 8.36 0.61
CA LEU A 111 -13.36 7.76 0.48
C LEU A 111 -13.06 7.42 -0.99
N GLN A 112 -11.99 7.97 -1.53
CA GLN A 112 -11.52 7.76 -2.90
C GLN A 112 -10.35 6.79 -2.98
N GLY A 113 -9.53 6.76 -1.93
CA GLY A 113 -8.33 5.95 -1.90
C GLY A 113 -7.55 6.13 -0.61
N LEU A 114 -6.33 5.66 -0.64
CA LEU A 114 -5.33 5.96 0.37
C LEU A 114 -4.02 6.35 -0.34
N ILE A 115 -3.16 7.04 0.37
CA ILE A 115 -1.83 7.41 -0.09
C ILE A 115 -0.84 7.20 1.04
N THR A 116 0.32 6.65 0.71
CA THR A 116 1.43 6.48 1.63
C THR A 116 2.61 7.36 1.24
N LEU A 117 3.56 7.56 2.14
CA LEU A 117 4.79 8.28 1.82
C LEU A 117 5.62 7.48 0.81
N GLU A 118 5.57 6.17 0.92
CA GLU A 118 6.24 5.23 0.02
C GLU A 118 5.75 5.41 -1.42
N ASP A 119 4.42 5.50 -1.64
CA ASP A 119 3.83 5.72 -2.98
C ASP A 119 4.31 7.06 -3.59
N ILE A 120 4.39 8.11 -2.76
CA ILE A 120 4.88 9.41 -3.24
C ILE A 120 6.37 9.35 -3.61
N LEU A 121 7.17 8.66 -2.81
CA LEU A 121 8.59 8.51 -3.09
C LEU A 121 8.83 7.67 -4.35
N GLU A 122 8.07 6.61 -4.56
CA GLU A 122 8.11 5.79 -5.76
C GLU A 122 7.78 6.62 -7.02
N GLU A 123 6.75 7.46 -6.97
CA GLU A 123 6.37 8.34 -8.08
C GLU A 123 7.44 9.41 -8.38
N ILE A 124 8.11 9.95 -7.36
CA ILE A 124 9.14 11.01 -7.53
C ILE A 124 10.49 10.43 -7.96
N VAL A 125 10.89 9.31 -7.38
CA VAL A 125 12.22 8.71 -7.59
C VAL A 125 12.19 7.74 -8.79
N GLY A 126 11.02 7.26 -9.18
CA GLY A 126 10.82 6.13 -10.08
C GLY A 126 11.13 4.82 -9.36
N GLU A 127 10.96 3.72 -10.04
CA GLU A 127 11.45 2.44 -9.54
C GLU A 127 12.93 2.59 -9.22
N ILE A 128 13.30 2.44 -7.95
CA ILE A 128 14.70 2.27 -7.57
C ILE A 128 15.06 0.87 -8.06
N THR A 129 15.42 0.78 -9.32
CA THR A 129 16.14 -0.39 -9.82
C THR A 129 17.43 -0.40 -9.02
N ASP A 130 17.56 -1.39 -8.15
CA ASP A 130 18.78 -1.62 -7.40
C ASP A 130 19.90 -1.71 -8.43
N GLU A 131 20.95 -0.88 -8.32
CA GLU A 131 22.11 -0.94 -9.23
C GLU A 131 22.79 -2.32 -9.16
N PHE A 132 22.31 -3.19 -8.27
CA PHE A 132 22.73 -4.59 -8.08
C PHE A 132 21.72 -5.61 -8.61
N ASP A 133 20.56 -5.22 -9.12
CA ASP A 133 19.83 -6.10 -10.01
C ASP A 133 20.69 -6.23 -11.28
N GLU A 134 21.68 -7.13 -11.17
CA GLU A 134 22.30 -7.74 -12.34
C GLU A 134 21.14 -8.10 -13.25
N ALA A 135 21.12 -7.50 -14.43
CA ALA A 135 20.14 -7.79 -15.45
C ALA A 135 19.97 -9.32 -15.45
N GLU A 136 18.85 -9.82 -14.91
CA GLU A 136 18.43 -11.17 -15.27
C GLU A 136 18.57 -11.18 -16.77
N ASP A 137 19.41 -12.07 -17.29
CA ASP A 137 19.71 -12.23 -18.70
C ASP A 137 18.39 -12.20 -19.47
N SER A 138 17.93 -10.97 -19.79
CA SER A 138 16.88 -10.78 -20.76
C SER A 138 17.50 -11.32 -22.04
N THR A 139 17.07 -12.52 -22.44
CA THR A 139 17.63 -13.25 -23.56
C THR A 139 17.46 -12.43 -24.83
N LEU A 140 18.45 -11.57 -25.06
CA LEU A 140 18.63 -10.86 -26.31
C LEU A 140 19.59 -11.68 -27.14
N GLU A 141 19.09 -12.53 -28.02
CA GLU A 141 19.91 -13.29 -28.95
C GLU A 141 19.93 -12.58 -30.34
N ARG A 142 21.13 -12.22 -30.76
CA ARG A 142 21.33 -11.71 -32.13
C ARG A 142 21.42 -12.89 -33.10
N THR A 143 20.43 -13.05 -33.93
CA THR A 143 20.35 -14.17 -34.90
C THR A 143 21.04 -13.84 -36.21
N SER A 144 21.08 -12.56 -36.61
CA SER A 144 21.78 -12.03 -37.79
C SER A 144 22.06 -10.54 -37.64
N ASP A 145 22.69 -9.90 -38.62
CA ASP A 145 23.07 -8.47 -38.54
C ASP A 145 21.89 -7.52 -38.25
N ASP A 146 20.65 -7.91 -38.62
CA ASP A 146 19.44 -7.09 -38.45
C ASP A 146 18.30 -7.80 -37.69
N GLN A 147 18.56 -8.95 -37.07
CA GLN A 147 17.51 -9.75 -36.39
C GLN A 147 17.91 -10.10 -34.97
N PHE A 148 16.96 -9.83 -34.05
CA PHE A 148 17.10 -10.13 -32.64
C PHE A 148 15.91 -10.95 -32.16
N ILE A 149 16.17 -11.95 -31.34
CA ILE A 149 15.13 -12.64 -30.57
C ILE A 149 15.14 -11.99 -29.19
N VAL A 150 13.97 -11.47 -28.77
CA VAL A 150 13.79 -10.80 -27.48
C VAL A 150 12.68 -11.46 -26.71
N GLU A 151 12.78 -11.47 -25.39
CA GLU A 151 11.71 -11.92 -24.52
C GLU A 151 10.53 -10.93 -24.59
N GLY A 152 9.27 -11.46 -24.59
CA GLY A 152 8.07 -10.65 -24.84
C GLY A 152 7.77 -9.57 -23.79
N GLY A 153 8.50 -9.57 -22.67
CA GLY A 153 8.44 -8.53 -21.63
C GLY A 153 9.46 -7.39 -21.81
N MET A 154 10.41 -7.50 -22.75
CA MET A 154 11.43 -6.47 -22.97
C MET A 154 10.80 -5.18 -23.55
N THR A 155 11.09 -4.04 -22.95
CA THR A 155 10.62 -2.75 -23.46
C THR A 155 11.45 -2.28 -24.66
N ILE A 156 10.86 -1.44 -25.53
CA ILE A 156 11.60 -0.83 -26.65
C ILE A 156 12.81 -0.02 -26.15
N ARG A 157 12.69 0.60 -25.00
CA ARG A 157 13.75 1.35 -24.34
C ARG A 157 14.93 0.45 -23.97
N ASP A 158 14.66 -0.72 -23.36
CA ASP A 158 15.70 -1.67 -22.95
C ASP A 158 16.36 -2.31 -24.18
N PHE A 159 15.56 -2.63 -25.20
CA PHE A 159 16.07 -3.10 -26.49
C PHE A 159 17.02 -2.07 -27.13
N ASN A 160 16.62 -0.80 -27.23
CA ASN A 160 17.45 0.27 -27.77
C ASN A 160 18.77 0.42 -27.00
N ARG A 161 18.71 0.32 -25.67
CA ARG A 161 19.88 0.40 -24.79
C ARG A 161 20.86 -0.76 -24.99
N ALA A 162 20.32 -1.97 -25.18
CA ALA A 162 21.13 -3.19 -25.32
C ALA A 162 21.73 -3.38 -26.72
N THR A 163 21.14 -2.75 -27.78
CA THR A 163 21.53 -2.98 -29.17
C THR A 163 22.13 -1.75 -29.87
N ASP A 164 22.25 -0.60 -29.17
CA ASP A 164 22.59 0.70 -29.77
C ASP A 164 21.66 1.13 -30.93
N ASN A 165 20.45 0.56 -30.97
CA ASN A 165 19.43 0.93 -31.95
C ASN A 165 18.57 2.10 -31.47
N THR A 166 17.88 2.76 -32.39
CA THR A 166 16.98 3.90 -32.10
C THR A 166 15.58 3.64 -32.61
N LEU A 167 14.95 2.58 -32.14
CA LEU A 167 13.53 2.36 -32.39
C LEU A 167 12.70 3.44 -31.67
N PRO A 168 11.64 3.99 -32.31
CA PRO A 168 10.79 4.99 -31.67
C PRO A 168 10.01 4.34 -30.53
N ASP A 169 10.17 4.89 -29.32
CA ASP A 169 9.48 4.46 -28.09
C ASP A 169 8.16 5.20 -27.85
N LYS A 170 7.63 5.87 -28.89
CA LYS A 170 6.32 6.53 -28.77
C LYS A 170 5.22 5.50 -28.76
N GLU A 171 4.42 5.55 -27.69
CA GLU A 171 3.22 4.76 -27.47
C GLU A 171 2.42 4.57 -28.76
N ALA A 172 2.25 3.31 -29.14
CA ALA A 172 1.22 2.95 -30.08
C ALA A 172 -0.14 3.06 -29.36
N ASN A 173 -0.96 4.03 -29.81
CA ASN A 173 -2.37 4.13 -29.41
C ASN A 173 -3.12 2.83 -29.69
#